data_882275afd8957878e0aac30d11b40ed6
#
_entry.id   882275afd8957878e0aac30d11b40ed6
#
_cell.length_a   1.000
_cell.length_b   1.000
_cell.length_c   1.000
_cell.angle_alpha   90.00
_cell.angle_beta   90.00
_cell.angle_gamma   90.00
#
_symmetry.space_group_name_H-M   'P 1'
#
loop_
_entity.id
_entity.type
_entity.pdbx_description
1 polymer ?
#
loop_
_entity_poly.entity_id
_entity_poly.type
_entity_poly.pdbx_seq_one_letter_code
_entity_poly.pdbx_strand_id
1 'polypeptide(L)'
;MSVNASDARGWRGVIRKYREHLPVTSDTPTVSLHEGNTPLIRVPRFVKSIGGEFELYLKCEGLNPTASFKDRGMTVAVSKAVERGAQIIMCASTGNTSASAAAYSARAGIKCVVLIPEGKIAYGKLAQALMYGAQTLSVQGNFDEALEIVRELGKAEEVEVVNSINPNRIEGQKTAAFEICDALGDAPDFHFLPVGNAGNITAYWKGYTEYQAAGEADSQPRMMGWQAAGAAPIVDGAPVAAPETI
;
A
#
# COMPACT_ATOMS: atom_id res chain seq x y z
N MET A 1 8.13 -19.22 27.62
CA MET A 1 7.62 -18.38 26.52
C MET A 1 6.11 -18.63 26.44
N SER A 2 5.28 -17.70 26.88
CA SER A 2 3.83 -17.81 26.79
C SER A 2 3.41 -17.44 25.37
N VAL A 3 2.99 -18.40 24.58
CA VAL A 3 2.33 -18.17 23.30
C VAL A 3 1.07 -17.36 23.59
N ASN A 4 1.03 -16.11 23.13
CA ASN A 4 -0.13 -15.23 23.32
C ASN A 4 -1.36 -15.91 22.69
N ALA A 5 -2.47 -15.98 23.41
CA ALA A 5 -3.72 -16.58 22.95
C ALA A 5 -4.32 -15.92 21.68
N SER A 6 -3.73 -14.82 21.20
CA SER A 6 -4.04 -14.17 19.91
C SER A 6 -3.55 -14.98 18.70
N ASP A 7 -2.46 -15.74 18.81
CA ASP A 7 -1.89 -16.50 17.69
C ASP A 7 -2.67 -17.76 17.34
N ALA A 8 -3.47 -18.28 18.28
CA ALA A 8 -4.28 -19.48 18.05
C ALA A 8 -5.45 -19.29 17.06
N ARG A 9 -5.74 -18.06 16.61
CA ARG A 9 -6.90 -17.74 15.75
C ARG A 9 -6.56 -17.42 14.30
N GLY A 10 -5.28 -17.58 13.89
CA GLY A 10 -4.80 -17.30 12.55
C GLY A 10 -4.69 -15.79 12.23
N TRP A 11 -4.18 -15.49 11.05
CA TRP A 11 -4.02 -14.12 10.56
C TRP A 11 -5.35 -13.36 10.41
N ARG A 12 -5.40 -12.12 10.89
CA ARG A 12 -6.63 -11.29 10.92
C ARG A 12 -6.42 -9.87 10.37
N GLY A 13 -5.39 -9.67 9.55
CA GLY A 13 -5.05 -8.39 8.94
C GLY A 13 -4.00 -7.58 9.71
N VAL A 14 -3.40 -6.63 9.02
CA VAL A 14 -2.23 -5.88 9.52
C VAL A 14 -2.54 -5.02 10.75
N ILE A 15 -3.74 -4.40 10.82
CA ILE A 15 -4.12 -3.57 11.97
C ILE A 15 -4.14 -4.38 13.26
N ARG A 16 -4.61 -5.62 13.21
CA ARG A 16 -4.69 -6.46 14.41
C ARG A 16 -3.33 -7.00 14.83
N LYS A 17 -2.49 -7.34 13.86
CA LYS A 17 -1.14 -7.87 14.11
C LYS A 17 -0.19 -6.79 14.63
N TYR A 18 -0.22 -5.62 14.02
CA TYR A 18 0.77 -4.55 14.26
C TYR A 18 0.16 -3.30 14.91
N ARG A 19 -0.88 -3.48 15.73
CA ARG A 19 -1.65 -2.38 16.33
C ARG A 19 -0.78 -1.37 17.07
N GLU A 20 0.22 -1.83 17.78
CA GLU A 20 1.12 -1.01 18.61
C GLU A 20 2.05 -0.12 17.76
N HIS A 21 2.25 -0.49 16.51
CA HIS A 21 3.07 0.26 15.55
C HIS A 21 2.24 1.13 14.58
N LEU A 22 0.91 1.15 14.73
CA LEU A 22 0.01 1.86 13.82
C LEU A 22 -0.70 3.01 14.53
N PRO A 23 -1.08 4.09 13.80
CA PRO A 23 -1.75 5.25 14.37
C PRO A 23 -3.24 4.96 14.67
N VAL A 24 -3.52 3.84 15.33
CA VAL A 24 -4.87 3.39 15.67
C VAL A 24 -5.05 3.31 17.19
N THR A 25 -6.25 3.65 17.65
CA THR A 25 -6.64 3.61 19.07
C THR A 25 -7.64 2.50 19.34
N SER A 26 -8.07 2.32 20.58
CA SER A 26 -9.17 1.40 20.93
C SER A 26 -10.44 1.69 20.14
N ASP A 27 -10.69 2.96 19.83
CA ASP A 27 -11.90 3.44 19.19
C ASP A 27 -11.83 3.35 17.65
N THR A 28 -10.64 3.14 17.08
CA THR A 28 -10.47 2.97 15.64
C THR A 28 -11.13 1.66 15.17
N PRO A 29 -12.17 1.71 14.32
CA PRO A 29 -12.77 0.52 13.77
C PRO A 29 -11.79 -0.21 12.85
N THR A 30 -11.75 -1.54 12.94
CA THR A 30 -10.85 -2.33 12.09
C THR A 30 -11.57 -2.74 10.81
N VAL A 31 -11.38 -1.96 9.74
CA VAL A 31 -11.85 -2.29 8.40
C VAL A 31 -10.79 -3.15 7.72
N SER A 32 -10.98 -4.46 7.67
CA SER A 32 -9.99 -5.40 7.14
C SER A 32 -10.63 -6.46 6.23
N LEU A 33 -9.89 -6.85 5.21
CA LEU A 33 -10.11 -8.00 4.32
C LEU A 33 -9.06 -9.09 4.56
N HIS A 34 -8.38 -9.06 5.72
CA HIS A 34 -7.30 -9.94 6.12
C HIS A 34 -6.03 -9.79 5.25
N GLU A 35 -5.78 -8.57 4.78
CA GLU A 35 -4.57 -8.16 4.06
C GLU A 35 -3.30 -8.41 4.89
N GLY A 36 -2.17 -8.53 4.19
CA GLY A 36 -0.88 -8.87 4.79
C GLY A 36 -0.65 -10.37 4.89
N ASN A 37 0.36 -10.76 5.67
CA ASN A 37 0.87 -12.13 5.76
C ASN A 37 1.14 -12.76 4.37
N THR A 38 1.61 -11.92 3.45
CA THR A 38 1.93 -12.36 2.11
C THR A 38 3.18 -13.25 2.13
N PRO A 39 3.24 -14.30 1.32
CA PRO A 39 4.37 -15.21 1.30
C PRO A 39 5.71 -14.50 1.06
N LEU A 40 6.72 -14.92 1.80
CA LEU A 40 8.13 -14.61 1.55
C LEU A 40 8.80 -15.88 1.03
N ILE A 41 9.00 -15.97 -0.28
CA ILE A 41 9.38 -17.20 -0.97
C ILE A 41 10.89 -17.18 -1.29
N ARG A 42 11.65 -18.13 -0.74
CA ARG A 42 13.05 -18.33 -1.11
C ARG A 42 13.17 -18.95 -2.51
N VAL A 43 14.07 -18.42 -3.36
CA VAL A 43 14.21 -18.80 -4.77
C VAL A 43 15.62 -19.29 -5.15
N PRO A 44 16.12 -20.39 -4.55
CA PRO A 44 17.50 -20.83 -4.72
C PRO A 44 17.83 -21.28 -6.15
N ARG A 45 16.85 -21.79 -6.90
CA ARG A 45 17.06 -22.17 -8.31
C ARG A 45 17.35 -20.97 -9.20
N PHE A 46 16.65 -19.86 -8.96
CA PHE A 46 16.88 -18.61 -9.67
C PHE A 46 18.27 -18.05 -9.36
N VAL A 47 18.64 -17.98 -8.09
CA VAL A 47 19.98 -17.54 -7.66
C VAL A 47 21.08 -18.35 -8.35
N LYS A 48 20.96 -19.68 -8.37
CA LYS A 48 21.90 -20.56 -9.05
C LYS A 48 21.96 -20.30 -10.57
N SER A 49 20.82 -20.01 -11.22
CA SER A 49 20.76 -19.78 -12.67
C SER A 49 21.49 -18.51 -13.11
N ILE A 50 21.68 -17.56 -12.21
CA ILE A 50 22.44 -16.32 -12.43
C ILE A 50 23.86 -16.36 -11.86
N GLY A 51 24.33 -17.54 -11.40
CA GLY A 51 25.66 -17.73 -10.85
C GLY A 51 25.88 -17.12 -9.46
N GLY A 52 24.80 -16.85 -8.72
CA GLY A 52 24.86 -16.22 -7.39
C GLY A 52 25.10 -17.23 -6.26
N GLU A 53 25.67 -16.75 -5.14
CA GLU A 53 25.90 -17.48 -3.89
C GLU A 53 25.30 -16.74 -2.69
N PHE A 54 24.08 -16.19 -2.84
CA PHE A 54 23.36 -15.42 -1.84
C PHE A 54 21.95 -15.99 -1.63
N GLU A 55 21.29 -15.57 -0.57
CA GLU A 55 19.89 -15.87 -0.36
C GLU A 55 19.01 -14.78 -1.02
N LEU A 56 17.99 -15.20 -1.77
CA LEU A 56 17.01 -14.33 -2.38
C LEU A 56 15.61 -14.78 -2.02
N TYR A 57 14.81 -13.81 -1.61
CA TYR A 57 13.42 -14.00 -1.27
C TYR A 57 12.51 -13.09 -2.09
N LEU A 58 11.33 -13.57 -2.46
CA LEU A 58 10.28 -12.81 -3.12
C LEU A 58 9.13 -12.55 -2.14
N LYS A 59 8.86 -11.28 -1.81
CA LYS A 59 7.68 -10.87 -1.05
C LYS A 59 6.49 -10.72 -2.00
N CYS A 60 5.54 -11.64 -1.92
CA CYS A 60 4.47 -11.79 -2.92
C CYS A 60 3.27 -10.87 -2.62
N GLU A 61 3.44 -9.56 -2.73
CA GLU A 61 2.39 -8.56 -2.43
C GLU A 61 1.16 -8.64 -3.34
N GLY A 62 1.26 -9.32 -4.49
CA GLY A 62 0.13 -9.63 -5.36
C GLY A 62 -0.88 -10.62 -4.77
N LEU A 63 -0.59 -11.25 -3.63
CA LEU A 63 -1.48 -12.15 -2.92
C LEU A 63 -2.33 -11.45 -1.84
N ASN A 64 -2.26 -10.14 -1.73
CA ASN A 64 -3.23 -9.36 -0.96
C ASN A 64 -4.65 -9.44 -1.60
N PRO A 65 -5.73 -9.17 -0.85
CA PRO A 65 -7.12 -9.36 -1.30
C PRO A 65 -7.50 -8.75 -2.65
N THR A 66 -6.98 -7.54 -2.97
CA THR A 66 -7.22 -6.91 -4.29
C THR A 66 -6.03 -7.05 -5.25
N ALA A 67 -5.16 -8.04 -4.98
CA ALA A 67 -3.97 -8.38 -5.74
C ALA A 67 -2.92 -7.27 -5.82
N SER A 68 -2.75 -6.50 -4.74
CA SER A 68 -1.67 -5.52 -4.65
C SER A 68 -1.34 -5.09 -3.22
N PHE A 69 -0.14 -4.55 -3.01
CA PHE A 69 0.31 -3.97 -1.75
C PHE A 69 -0.55 -2.78 -1.28
N LYS A 70 -1.42 -2.23 -2.14
CA LYS A 70 -2.29 -1.09 -1.80
C LYS A 70 -3.22 -1.42 -0.64
N ASP A 71 -3.59 -2.66 -0.46
CA ASP A 71 -4.48 -3.13 0.59
C ASP A 71 -3.95 -2.83 1.98
N ARG A 72 -2.65 -2.95 2.19
CA ARG A 72 -2.02 -2.62 3.49
C ARG A 72 -2.24 -1.17 3.91
N GLY A 73 -2.04 -0.24 2.97
CA GLY A 73 -2.30 1.18 3.22
C GLY A 73 -3.78 1.50 3.31
N MET A 74 -4.60 0.79 2.53
CA MET A 74 -6.03 1.08 2.44
C MET A 74 -6.78 0.67 3.71
N THR A 75 -6.42 -0.47 4.32
CA THR A 75 -7.05 -0.88 5.60
C THR A 75 -6.88 0.20 6.68
N VAL A 76 -5.69 0.80 6.81
CA VAL A 76 -5.44 1.86 7.80
C VAL A 76 -6.13 3.16 7.40
N ALA A 77 -6.02 3.58 6.12
CA ALA A 77 -6.62 4.81 5.65
C ALA A 77 -8.15 4.82 5.80
N VAL A 78 -8.82 3.73 5.42
CA VAL A 78 -10.28 3.61 5.53
C VAL A 78 -10.71 3.46 6.99
N SER A 79 -9.99 2.72 7.83
CA SER A 79 -10.27 2.63 9.26
C SER A 79 -10.21 4.01 9.93
N LYS A 80 -9.18 4.81 9.62
CA LYS A 80 -9.04 6.18 10.12
C LYS A 80 -10.09 7.13 9.55
N ALA A 81 -10.52 6.93 8.31
CA ALA A 81 -11.61 7.69 7.72
C ALA A 81 -12.94 7.43 8.46
N VAL A 82 -13.28 6.17 8.69
CA VAL A 82 -14.49 5.79 9.44
C VAL A 82 -14.45 6.31 10.87
N GLU A 83 -13.30 6.25 11.56
CA GLU A 83 -13.11 6.82 12.89
C GLU A 83 -13.45 8.32 12.93
N ARG A 84 -13.12 9.06 11.86
CA ARG A 84 -13.44 10.50 11.72
C ARG A 84 -14.86 10.79 11.22
N GLY A 85 -15.66 9.77 10.96
CA GLY A 85 -17.04 9.93 10.50
C GLY A 85 -17.19 10.14 8.99
N ALA A 86 -16.13 9.88 8.18
CA ALA A 86 -16.22 10.00 6.74
C ALA A 86 -17.31 9.09 6.16
N GLN A 87 -18.08 9.62 5.22
CA GLN A 87 -19.16 8.91 4.51
C GLN A 87 -18.73 8.49 3.10
N ILE A 88 -17.70 9.14 2.58
CA ILE A 88 -17.23 8.97 1.20
C ILE A 88 -15.71 8.82 1.20
N ILE A 89 -15.25 7.75 0.58
CA ILE A 89 -13.84 7.58 0.18
C ILE A 89 -13.69 8.02 -1.26
N MET A 90 -12.69 8.83 -1.54
CA MET A 90 -12.44 9.34 -2.89
C MET A 90 -10.99 9.14 -3.32
N CYS A 91 -10.78 8.80 -4.59
CA CYS A 91 -9.44 8.78 -5.17
C CYS A 91 -9.44 9.06 -6.67
N ALA A 92 -8.35 9.65 -7.17
CA ALA A 92 -8.02 9.68 -8.60
C ALA A 92 -7.12 8.48 -8.90
N SER A 93 -7.61 7.48 -9.63
CA SER A 93 -6.82 6.29 -10.00
C SER A 93 -7.54 5.40 -11.01
N THR A 94 -6.79 4.90 -11.99
CA THR A 94 -7.26 3.86 -12.93
C THR A 94 -6.77 2.46 -12.57
N GLY A 95 -6.03 2.31 -11.46
CA GLY A 95 -5.28 1.08 -11.16
C GLY A 95 -5.54 0.50 -9.76
N ASN A 96 -4.48 -0.03 -9.15
CA ASN A 96 -4.56 -0.74 -7.87
C ASN A 96 -5.15 0.10 -6.71
N THR A 97 -4.99 1.43 -6.74
CA THR A 97 -5.56 2.28 -5.69
C THR A 97 -7.08 2.29 -5.74
N SER A 98 -7.69 2.43 -6.93
CA SER A 98 -9.15 2.40 -7.09
C SER A 98 -9.75 1.05 -6.70
N ALA A 99 -9.14 -0.05 -7.13
CA ALA A 99 -9.60 -1.39 -6.76
C ALA A 99 -9.59 -1.63 -5.25
N SER A 100 -8.50 -1.23 -4.59
CA SER A 100 -8.35 -1.36 -3.14
C SER A 100 -9.31 -0.41 -2.40
N ALA A 101 -9.42 0.88 -2.82
CA ALA A 101 -10.35 1.83 -2.22
C ALA A 101 -11.80 1.32 -2.26
N ALA A 102 -12.23 0.81 -3.41
CA ALA A 102 -13.57 0.27 -3.58
C ALA A 102 -13.84 -0.92 -2.64
N ALA A 103 -12.92 -1.87 -2.57
CA ALA A 103 -13.06 -3.06 -1.74
C ALA A 103 -13.17 -2.73 -0.25
N TYR A 104 -12.30 -1.84 0.25
CA TYR A 104 -12.30 -1.46 1.67
C TYR A 104 -13.45 -0.52 2.03
N SER A 105 -13.91 0.33 1.11
CA SER A 105 -15.14 1.14 1.29
C SER A 105 -16.36 0.25 1.36
N ALA A 106 -16.50 -0.74 0.47
CA ALA A 106 -17.57 -1.72 0.53
C ALA A 106 -17.55 -2.50 1.85
N ARG A 107 -16.35 -2.89 2.33
CA ARG A 107 -16.19 -3.55 3.63
C ARG A 107 -16.60 -2.67 4.81
N ALA A 108 -16.38 -1.36 4.69
CA ALA A 108 -16.75 -0.37 5.70
C ALA A 108 -18.24 0.06 5.63
N GLY A 109 -18.93 -0.26 4.55
CA GLY A 109 -20.31 0.18 4.31
C GLY A 109 -20.44 1.67 3.94
N ILE A 110 -19.36 2.30 3.43
CA ILE A 110 -19.34 3.70 3.00
C ILE A 110 -19.16 3.81 1.49
N LYS A 111 -19.52 4.97 0.92
CA LYS A 111 -19.44 5.20 -0.53
C LYS A 111 -17.98 5.29 -1.00
N CYS A 112 -17.72 4.81 -2.22
CA CYS A 112 -16.45 5.01 -2.90
C CYS A 112 -16.67 5.73 -4.22
N VAL A 113 -15.94 6.81 -4.46
CA VAL A 113 -15.94 7.57 -5.70
C VAL A 113 -14.54 7.56 -6.31
N VAL A 114 -14.44 7.12 -7.55
CA VAL A 114 -13.17 7.03 -8.28
C VAL A 114 -13.22 8.00 -9.47
N LEU A 115 -12.32 8.97 -9.49
CA LEU A 115 -12.13 9.86 -10.62
C LEU A 115 -11.12 9.24 -11.60
N ILE A 116 -11.48 9.24 -12.88
CA ILE A 116 -10.71 8.63 -13.95
C ILE A 116 -10.47 9.66 -15.05
N PRO A 117 -9.21 9.96 -15.43
CA PRO A 117 -8.95 10.76 -16.61
C PRO A 117 -9.48 10.08 -17.86
N GLU A 118 -10.08 10.83 -18.76
CA GLU A 118 -10.60 10.32 -20.01
C GLU A 118 -9.49 9.64 -20.86
N GLY A 119 -9.75 8.47 -21.41
CA GLY A 119 -8.86 7.75 -22.33
C GLY A 119 -7.74 6.90 -21.69
N LYS A 120 -7.56 6.91 -20.36
CA LYS A 120 -6.53 6.08 -19.69
C LYS A 120 -7.16 5.10 -18.69
N ILE A 121 -7.65 3.96 -19.17
CA ILE A 121 -8.38 3.00 -18.34
C ILE A 121 -7.63 1.67 -18.27
N ALA A 122 -7.24 1.26 -17.07
CA ALA A 122 -6.85 -0.13 -16.78
C ALA A 122 -8.12 -0.96 -16.54
N TYR A 123 -8.71 -1.50 -17.63
CA TYR A 123 -10.03 -2.14 -17.60
C TYR A 123 -10.21 -3.17 -16.50
N GLY A 124 -9.20 -4.01 -16.23
CA GLY A 124 -9.30 -5.04 -15.19
C GLY A 124 -9.45 -4.48 -13.79
N LYS A 125 -8.75 -3.39 -13.48
CA LYS A 125 -8.84 -2.73 -12.15
C LYS A 125 -10.08 -1.86 -12.01
N LEU A 126 -10.52 -1.25 -13.10
CA LEU A 126 -11.78 -0.53 -13.15
C LEU A 126 -12.97 -1.49 -12.95
N ALA A 127 -12.98 -2.62 -13.66
CA ALA A 127 -13.99 -3.64 -13.48
C ALA A 127 -14.05 -4.13 -12.02
N GLN A 128 -12.89 -4.35 -11.40
CA GLN A 128 -12.81 -4.72 -9.99
C GLN A 128 -13.42 -3.64 -9.08
N ALA A 129 -13.13 -2.36 -9.31
CA ALA A 129 -13.72 -1.27 -8.54
C ALA A 129 -15.24 -1.19 -8.70
N LEU A 130 -15.74 -1.35 -9.93
CA LEU A 130 -17.18 -1.37 -10.20
C LEU A 130 -17.89 -2.57 -9.54
N MET A 131 -17.28 -3.75 -9.55
CA MET A 131 -17.82 -4.93 -8.88
C MET A 131 -17.96 -4.76 -7.36
N TYR A 132 -17.11 -3.94 -6.74
CA TYR A 132 -17.24 -3.56 -5.34
C TYR A 132 -18.19 -2.39 -5.09
N GLY A 133 -18.89 -1.91 -6.13
CA GLY A 133 -19.91 -0.85 -6.01
C GLY A 133 -19.36 0.57 -6.01
N ALA A 134 -18.11 0.79 -6.42
CA ALA A 134 -17.59 2.14 -6.56
C ALA A 134 -18.29 2.90 -7.70
N GLN A 135 -18.57 4.17 -7.46
CA GLN A 135 -19.03 5.11 -8.49
C GLN A 135 -17.80 5.65 -9.22
N THR A 136 -17.82 5.59 -10.55
CA THR A 136 -16.71 6.10 -11.36
C THR A 136 -17.16 7.36 -12.10
N LEU A 137 -16.36 8.41 -12.02
CA LEU A 137 -16.58 9.67 -12.71
C LEU A 137 -15.43 9.89 -13.69
N SER A 138 -15.78 10.03 -14.99
CA SER A 138 -14.80 10.41 -16.01
C SER A 138 -14.60 11.92 -15.95
N VAL A 139 -13.33 12.35 -15.96
CA VAL A 139 -12.95 13.76 -15.93
C VAL A 139 -12.19 14.07 -17.21
N GLN A 140 -12.59 15.14 -17.90
CA GLN A 140 -11.83 15.66 -19.02
C GLN A 140 -10.54 16.28 -18.48
N GLY A 141 -9.39 15.76 -18.94
CA GLY A 141 -8.08 16.19 -18.50
C GLY A 141 -7.13 15.04 -18.18
N ASN A 142 -6.02 15.38 -17.54
CA ASN A 142 -4.97 14.43 -17.16
C ASN A 142 -5.14 13.94 -15.70
N PHE A 143 -4.20 13.10 -15.26
CA PHE A 143 -4.21 12.55 -13.90
C PHE A 143 -4.05 13.63 -12.81
N ASP A 144 -3.25 14.66 -13.06
CA ASP A 144 -2.96 15.70 -12.08
C ASP A 144 -4.18 16.58 -11.86
N GLU A 145 -4.92 16.91 -12.94
CA GLU A 145 -6.19 17.63 -12.88
C GLU A 145 -7.26 16.84 -12.12
N ALA A 146 -7.38 15.52 -12.38
CA ALA A 146 -8.27 14.67 -11.62
C ALA A 146 -7.91 14.62 -10.13
N LEU A 147 -6.61 14.58 -9.81
CA LEU A 147 -6.12 14.61 -8.43
C LEU A 147 -6.42 15.95 -7.75
N GLU A 148 -6.34 17.05 -8.48
CA GLU A 148 -6.64 18.39 -7.95
C GLU A 148 -8.13 18.52 -7.60
N ILE A 149 -9.03 18.03 -8.48
CA ILE A 149 -10.46 17.95 -8.20
C ILE A 149 -10.73 17.11 -6.93
N VAL A 150 -10.09 15.95 -6.81
CA VAL A 150 -10.23 15.10 -5.61
C VAL A 150 -9.76 15.84 -4.35
N ARG A 151 -8.67 16.61 -4.42
CA ARG A 151 -8.17 17.41 -3.29
C ARG A 151 -9.15 18.51 -2.88
N GLU A 152 -9.75 19.19 -3.85
CA GLU A 152 -10.75 20.24 -3.58
C GLU A 152 -12.01 19.65 -2.93
N LEU A 153 -12.51 18.54 -3.46
CA LEU A 153 -13.68 17.86 -2.90
C LEU A 153 -13.37 17.25 -1.51
N GLY A 154 -12.13 16.84 -1.28
CA GLY A 154 -11.65 16.30 -0.01
C GLY A 154 -11.54 17.33 1.13
N LYS A 155 -11.82 18.60 0.87
CA LYS A 155 -11.95 19.64 1.93
C LYS A 155 -13.28 19.53 2.70
N ALA A 156 -14.26 18.80 2.16
CA ALA A 156 -15.50 18.52 2.87
C ALA A 156 -15.26 17.49 3.97
N GLU A 157 -15.78 17.72 5.16
CA GLU A 157 -15.56 16.86 6.34
C GLU A 157 -16.00 15.39 6.14
N GLU A 158 -16.97 15.16 5.27
CA GLU A 158 -17.52 13.84 4.96
C GLU A 158 -16.68 13.04 3.95
N VAL A 159 -15.68 13.66 3.32
CA VAL A 159 -14.89 13.08 2.23
C VAL A 159 -13.46 12.82 2.67
N GLU A 160 -13.00 11.57 2.55
CA GLU A 160 -11.60 11.23 2.77
C GLU A 160 -10.92 10.85 1.47
N VAL A 161 -9.82 11.54 1.16
CA VAL A 161 -8.98 11.27 0.00
C VAL A 161 -7.93 10.20 0.33
N VAL A 162 -7.94 9.10 -0.43
CA VAL A 162 -7.04 7.96 -0.18
C VAL A 162 -5.97 7.77 -1.28
N ASN A 163 -5.58 8.82 -1.95
CA ASN A 163 -4.41 8.83 -2.84
C ASN A 163 -3.10 8.63 -2.04
N SER A 164 -1.98 8.51 -2.74
CA SER A 164 -0.66 8.29 -2.12
C SER A 164 -0.20 9.40 -1.16
N ILE A 165 -0.83 10.56 -1.23
CA ILE A 165 -0.62 11.69 -0.33
C ILE A 165 -1.19 11.47 1.08
N ASN A 166 -2.08 10.50 1.27
CA ASN A 166 -2.68 10.22 2.56
C ASN A 166 -1.66 9.52 3.47
N PRO A 167 -1.31 10.11 4.62
CA PRO A 167 -0.25 9.58 5.49
C PRO A 167 -0.59 8.19 6.05
N ASN A 168 -1.87 7.90 6.29
CA ASN A 168 -2.30 6.60 6.78
C ASN A 168 -1.99 5.46 5.79
N ARG A 169 -1.82 5.79 4.50
CA ARG A 169 -1.39 4.84 3.49
C ARG A 169 0.05 4.35 3.75
N ILE A 170 0.96 5.25 4.09
CA ILE A 170 2.35 4.93 4.46
C ILE A 170 2.37 4.07 5.72
N GLU A 171 1.57 4.41 6.72
CA GLU A 171 1.48 3.66 7.98
C GLU A 171 1.05 2.20 7.75
N GLY A 172 0.07 1.96 6.90
CA GLY A 172 -0.33 0.60 6.59
C GLY A 172 0.69 -0.15 5.73
N GLN A 173 1.28 0.51 4.74
CA GLN A 173 2.26 -0.12 3.83
C GLN A 173 3.57 -0.49 4.54
N LYS A 174 4.00 0.25 5.56
CA LYS A 174 5.22 -0.05 6.32
C LYS A 174 5.19 -1.44 6.97
N THR A 175 4.01 -1.99 7.24
CA THR A 175 3.84 -3.33 7.85
C THR A 175 4.43 -4.47 7.01
N ALA A 176 4.66 -4.25 5.72
CA ALA A 176 5.33 -5.23 4.88
C ALA A 176 6.83 -5.42 5.27
N ALA A 177 7.48 -4.36 5.75
CA ALA A 177 8.83 -4.44 6.32
C ALA A 177 8.83 -5.24 7.63
N PHE A 178 7.84 -5.02 8.48
CA PHE A 178 7.66 -5.79 9.72
C PHE A 178 7.55 -7.28 9.46
N GLU A 179 6.69 -7.67 8.50
CA GLU A 179 6.53 -9.09 8.11
C GLU A 179 7.82 -9.71 7.56
N ILE A 180 8.67 -8.95 6.89
CA ILE A 180 9.95 -9.43 6.40
C ILE A 180 10.90 -9.68 7.59
N CYS A 181 11.02 -8.74 8.51
CA CYS A 181 11.83 -8.91 9.73
C CYS A 181 11.30 -10.07 10.59
N ASP A 182 9.99 -10.15 10.81
CA ASP A 182 9.37 -11.27 11.55
C ASP A 182 9.72 -12.64 10.94
N ALA A 183 9.77 -12.72 9.60
CA ALA A 183 10.03 -13.96 8.88
C ALA A 183 11.51 -14.34 8.81
N LEU A 184 12.42 -13.37 8.74
CA LEU A 184 13.86 -13.58 8.61
C LEU A 184 14.60 -13.53 9.96
N GLY A 185 13.97 -12.96 10.99
CA GLY A 185 14.59 -12.71 12.31
C GLY A 185 15.37 -11.41 12.37
N ASP A 186 15.54 -10.70 11.26
CA ASP A 186 16.14 -9.36 11.13
C ASP A 186 15.80 -8.77 9.75
N ALA A 187 16.22 -7.52 9.48
CA ALA A 187 16.14 -6.92 8.16
C ALA A 187 17.12 -7.61 7.17
N PRO A 188 16.77 -7.70 5.87
CA PRO A 188 17.70 -8.21 4.86
C PRO A 188 18.82 -7.19 4.58
N ASP A 189 19.96 -7.62 4.03
CA ASP A 189 21.04 -6.70 3.62
C ASP A 189 20.58 -5.71 2.54
N PHE A 190 19.73 -6.19 1.63
CA PHE A 190 19.20 -5.41 0.51
C PHE A 190 17.71 -5.64 0.33
N HIS A 191 16.96 -4.57 0.08
CA HIS A 191 15.57 -4.63 -0.32
C HIS A 191 15.38 -3.96 -1.69
N PHE A 192 14.90 -4.73 -2.65
CA PHE A 192 14.70 -4.33 -4.05
C PHE A 192 13.23 -4.12 -4.36
N LEU A 193 12.84 -2.99 -4.94
CA LEU A 193 11.46 -2.74 -5.37
C LEU A 193 11.36 -1.71 -6.50
N PRO A 194 10.29 -1.76 -7.33
CA PRO A 194 10.03 -0.72 -8.31
C PRO A 194 9.56 0.57 -7.62
N VAL A 195 9.97 1.71 -8.17
CA VAL A 195 9.65 3.04 -7.64
C VAL A 195 8.91 3.86 -8.70
N GLY A 196 7.64 4.17 -8.44
CA GLY A 196 6.87 5.17 -9.16
C GLY A 196 6.93 6.51 -8.42
N ASN A 197 5.88 6.82 -7.64
CA ASN A 197 5.79 8.01 -6.79
C ASN A 197 6.53 7.90 -5.44
N ALA A 198 7.41 6.96 -5.28
CA ALA A 198 8.22 6.67 -4.10
C ALA A 198 7.45 6.31 -2.79
N GLY A 199 6.12 6.35 -2.76
CA GLY A 199 5.35 6.07 -1.54
C GLY A 199 5.63 4.70 -0.93
N ASN A 200 5.80 3.66 -1.77
CA ASN A 200 6.05 2.31 -1.28
C ASN A 200 7.46 2.14 -0.69
N ILE A 201 8.50 2.66 -1.35
CA ILE A 201 9.87 2.58 -0.81
C ILE A 201 9.99 3.38 0.48
N THR A 202 9.34 4.55 0.56
CA THR A 202 9.26 5.35 1.79
C THR A 202 8.59 4.58 2.93
N ALA A 203 7.51 3.86 2.64
CA ALA A 203 6.81 3.05 3.63
C ALA A 203 7.69 1.90 4.15
N TYR A 204 8.36 1.16 3.26
CA TYR A 204 9.29 0.10 3.66
C TYR A 204 10.43 0.65 4.51
N TRP A 205 11.06 1.74 4.08
CA TRP A 205 12.13 2.39 4.84
C TRP A 205 11.67 2.81 6.23
N LYS A 206 10.50 3.46 6.32
CA LYS A 206 9.87 3.82 7.60
C LYS A 206 9.67 2.60 8.49
N GLY A 207 9.17 1.50 7.93
CA GLY A 207 8.96 0.26 8.66
C GLY A 207 10.25 -0.32 9.24
N TYR A 208 11.30 -0.46 8.45
CA TYR A 208 12.59 -0.94 8.94
C TYR A 208 13.19 -0.03 10.01
N THR A 209 13.09 1.30 9.83
CA THR A 209 13.57 2.26 10.81
C THR A 209 12.83 2.16 12.14
N GLU A 210 11.51 2.03 12.11
CA GLU A 210 10.70 1.89 13.32
C GLU A 210 10.93 0.56 14.03
N TYR A 211 11.08 -0.55 13.28
CA TYR A 211 11.34 -1.87 13.85
C TYR A 211 12.70 -1.93 14.53
N GLN A 212 13.72 -1.33 13.93
CA GLN A 212 15.02 -1.20 14.57
C GLN A 212 14.95 -0.34 15.83
N ALA A 213 14.27 0.80 15.78
CA ALA A 213 14.09 1.67 16.93
C ALA A 213 13.32 1.02 18.09
N ALA A 214 12.41 0.08 17.77
CA ALA A 214 11.64 -0.71 18.73
C ALA A 214 12.43 -1.92 19.29
N GLY A 215 13.62 -2.23 18.74
CA GLY A 215 14.41 -3.40 19.11
C GLY A 215 13.87 -4.73 18.54
N GLU A 216 13.02 -4.67 17.52
CA GLU A 216 12.45 -5.83 16.81
C GLU A 216 13.31 -6.26 15.62
N ALA A 217 14.32 -5.46 15.25
CA ALA A 217 15.36 -5.76 14.27
C ALA A 217 16.69 -5.12 14.70
N ASP A 218 17.80 -5.74 14.38
CA ASP A 218 19.15 -5.24 14.72
C ASP A 218 19.72 -4.34 13.63
N SER A 219 19.24 -4.48 12.39
CA SER A 219 19.80 -3.81 11.20
C SER A 219 18.73 -3.11 10.34
N GLN A 220 19.20 -2.41 9.30
CA GLN A 220 18.37 -1.81 8.25
C GLN A 220 18.93 -2.21 6.88
N PRO A 221 18.06 -2.45 5.86
CA PRO A 221 18.53 -2.82 4.53
C PRO A 221 19.06 -1.63 3.75
N ARG A 222 19.88 -1.89 2.75
CA ARG A 222 20.08 -0.96 1.66
C ARG A 222 18.86 -1.02 0.73
N MET A 223 18.14 0.10 0.62
CA MET A 223 16.98 0.22 -0.26
C MET A 223 17.44 0.42 -1.69
N MET A 224 17.04 -0.49 -2.57
CA MET A 224 17.42 -0.50 -3.99
C MET A 224 16.14 -0.28 -4.83
N GLY A 225 15.97 0.92 -5.36
CA GLY A 225 14.80 1.31 -6.14
C GLY A 225 15.06 1.32 -7.65
N TRP A 226 14.10 0.87 -8.44
CA TRP A 226 14.12 0.96 -9.91
C TRP A 226 13.03 1.87 -10.41
N GLN A 227 13.38 2.81 -11.26
CA GLN A 227 12.43 3.66 -11.97
C GLN A 227 12.40 3.30 -13.46
N ALA A 228 11.26 3.50 -14.11
CA ALA A 228 11.17 3.42 -15.57
C ALA A 228 12.03 4.53 -16.18
N ALA A 229 12.77 4.22 -17.27
CA ALA A 229 13.70 5.18 -17.88
C ALA A 229 13.03 6.49 -18.31
N GLY A 230 11.76 6.46 -18.75
CA GLY A 230 10.99 7.66 -19.10
C GLY A 230 10.35 8.37 -17.88
N ALA A 231 10.58 7.90 -16.65
CA ALA A 231 10.01 8.46 -15.42
C ALA A 231 10.94 8.22 -14.22
N ALA A 232 12.19 8.70 -14.30
CA ALA A 232 13.23 8.44 -13.32
C ALA A 232 13.74 9.70 -12.59
N PRO A 233 12.85 10.56 -12.02
CA PRO A 233 13.24 11.83 -11.42
C PRO A 233 14.23 11.70 -10.25
N ILE A 234 14.25 10.58 -9.55
CA ILE A 234 15.21 10.35 -8.46
C ILE A 234 16.61 10.04 -9.02
N VAL A 235 16.68 9.28 -10.11
CA VAL A 235 17.94 8.95 -10.78
C VAL A 235 18.52 10.19 -11.48
N ASP A 236 17.65 10.95 -12.16
CA ASP A 236 18.02 12.13 -12.92
C ASP A 236 18.28 13.37 -12.05
N GLY A 237 17.84 13.34 -10.77
CA GLY A 237 17.94 14.45 -9.84
C GLY A 237 17.06 15.66 -10.19
N ALA A 238 16.08 15.48 -11.08
CA ALA A 238 15.18 16.55 -11.55
C ALA A 238 13.77 16.01 -11.85
N PRO A 239 12.70 16.82 -11.70
CA PRO A 239 11.35 16.45 -12.09
C PRO A 239 11.25 16.14 -13.59
N VAL A 240 10.48 15.10 -13.94
CA VAL A 240 10.15 14.75 -15.32
C VAL A 240 8.81 15.38 -15.69
N ALA A 241 8.80 16.29 -16.67
CA ALA A 241 7.60 17.07 -17.04
C ALA A 241 6.50 16.22 -17.71
N ALA A 242 6.89 15.18 -18.47
CA ALA A 242 5.96 14.25 -19.13
C ALA A 242 6.44 12.82 -18.91
N PRO A 243 6.13 12.21 -17.74
CA PRO A 243 6.65 10.90 -17.40
C PRO A 243 6.00 9.82 -18.28
N GLU A 244 6.83 9.00 -18.92
CA GLU A 244 6.42 7.81 -19.65
C GLU A 244 6.75 6.56 -18.82
N THR A 245 5.71 5.80 -18.49
CA THR A 245 5.81 4.50 -17.81
C THR A 245 5.14 3.43 -18.64
N ILE A 246 5.64 2.20 -18.55
CA ILE A 246 5.05 1.05 -19.25
C ILE A 246 3.68 0.74 -18.66
#